data_0c6e50c8d3b9af06cde7541c003801cc
#
_entry.id   0c6e50c8d3b9af06cde7541c003801cc
#
_cell.length_a   1.000
_cell.length_b   1.000
_cell.length_c   1.000
_cell.angle_alpha   90.00
_cell.angle_beta   90.00
_cell.angle_gamma   90.00
#
_symmetry.space_group_name_H-M   'P 1'
#
loop_
_entity.id
_entity.type
_entity.pdbx_description
1 polymer ?
#
loop_
_entity_poly.entity_id
_entity_poly.type
_entity_poly.pdbx_seq_one_letter_code
_entity_poly.pdbx_strand_id
1 'polypeptide(L)'
;EQEVERPLWQNVVYFAVMVGILVSATWGKPTEPAGLWHAIYSIKWLATGFFAIVFGVLLVKWFRVKAYKVALAAAAVLVLAVIFPREPLIAFSAGIIALVVLTTTTRGETESWFLSTWDFTKQIMPLLFAGVLVAGLLLGRPGSEGLIPSQWISGLVGGFSLWANLFASVVGAFMYFATLTEVPILQGLL
;
A
#
# COMPACT_ATOMS: atom_id res chain seq x y z
N GLU A 1 -6.13 -6.32 -27.25
CA GLU A 1 -5.09 -6.45 -26.20
C GLU A 1 -3.74 -6.30 -26.87
N GLN A 2 -3.08 -5.15 -26.68
CA GLN A 2 -1.68 -5.02 -27.09
C GLN A 2 -0.86 -5.68 -25.97
N GLU A 3 -0.44 -6.92 -26.17
CA GLU A 3 0.61 -7.52 -25.38
C GLU A 3 1.88 -6.69 -25.55
N VAL A 4 2.14 -5.86 -24.55
CA VAL A 4 3.42 -5.18 -24.46
C VAL A 4 4.42 -6.20 -23.95
N GLU A 5 5.14 -6.84 -24.87
CA GLU A 5 6.23 -7.77 -24.57
C GLU A 5 7.39 -7.01 -23.91
N ARG A 6 7.27 -6.75 -22.62
CA ARG A 6 8.41 -6.26 -21.85
C ARG A 6 9.24 -7.41 -21.35
N PRO A 7 10.56 -7.29 -21.39
CA PRO A 7 11.42 -8.28 -20.77
C PRO A 7 11.13 -8.33 -19.25
N LEU A 8 11.09 -9.53 -18.70
CA LEU A 8 10.76 -9.80 -17.30
C LEU A 8 11.54 -8.93 -16.31
N TRP A 9 12.81 -8.65 -16.60
CA TRP A 9 13.65 -7.83 -15.72
C TRP A 9 13.10 -6.40 -15.53
N GLN A 10 12.48 -5.80 -16.57
CA GLN A 10 11.86 -4.47 -16.45
C GLN A 10 10.65 -4.53 -15.53
N ASN A 11 9.84 -5.59 -15.63
CA ASN A 11 8.72 -5.79 -14.73
C ASN A 11 9.20 -5.96 -13.28
N VAL A 12 10.26 -6.74 -13.05
CA VAL A 12 10.85 -6.89 -11.72
C VAL A 12 11.34 -5.57 -11.16
N VAL A 13 12.03 -4.75 -11.97
CA VAL A 13 12.57 -3.47 -11.51
C VAL A 13 11.45 -2.49 -11.15
N TYR A 14 10.43 -2.31 -11.99
CA TYR A 14 9.36 -1.38 -11.65
C TYR A 14 8.55 -1.85 -10.44
N PHE A 15 8.30 -3.14 -10.29
CA PHE A 15 7.68 -3.70 -9.08
C PHE A 15 8.54 -3.44 -7.85
N ALA A 16 9.83 -3.71 -7.91
CA ALA A 16 10.75 -3.46 -6.81
C ALA A 16 10.76 -1.98 -6.39
N VAL A 17 10.71 -1.06 -7.37
CA VAL A 17 10.63 0.38 -7.09
C VAL A 17 9.29 0.75 -6.43
N MET A 18 8.17 0.21 -6.89
CA MET A 18 6.86 0.44 -6.27
C MET A 18 6.80 -0.11 -4.84
N VAL A 19 7.31 -1.32 -4.62
CA VAL A 19 7.44 -1.91 -3.28
C VAL A 19 8.36 -1.07 -2.42
N GLY A 20 9.47 -0.57 -2.97
CA GLY A 20 10.38 0.35 -2.29
C GLY A 20 9.69 1.62 -1.80
N ILE A 21 8.86 2.26 -2.64
CA ILE A 21 8.05 3.42 -2.24
C ILE A 21 7.11 3.04 -1.10
N LEU A 22 6.37 1.95 -1.25
CA LEU A 22 5.36 1.53 -0.28
C LEU A 22 5.99 1.21 1.08
N VAL A 23 7.02 0.36 1.09
CA VAL A 23 7.71 -0.05 2.31
C VAL A 23 8.35 1.15 3.01
N SER A 24 9.02 2.03 2.26
CA SER A 24 9.66 3.22 2.85
C SER A 24 8.63 4.18 3.45
N ALA A 25 7.54 4.47 2.73
CA ALA A 25 6.50 5.40 3.18
C ALA A 25 5.73 4.88 4.40
N THR A 26 5.44 3.57 4.45
CA THR A 26 4.66 2.94 5.53
C THR A 26 5.49 2.47 6.71
N TRP A 27 6.83 2.67 6.69
CA TRP A 27 7.70 2.26 7.79
C TRP A 27 7.29 2.87 9.12
N GLY A 28 6.91 2.01 10.08
CA GLY A 28 6.40 2.41 11.39
C GLY A 28 7.47 3.06 12.26
N LYS A 29 7.03 3.92 13.19
CA LYS A 29 7.91 4.52 14.20
C LYS A 29 8.35 3.44 15.19
N PRO A 30 9.66 3.18 15.36
CA PRO A 30 10.14 2.21 16.34
C PRO A 30 9.90 2.71 17.77
N THR A 31 9.73 1.78 18.69
CA THR A 31 9.58 2.04 20.14
C THR A 31 10.89 2.46 20.76
N GLU A 32 12.01 1.95 20.24
CA GLU A 32 13.36 2.28 20.74
C GLU A 32 13.97 3.43 19.94
N PRO A 33 14.58 4.42 20.64
CA PRO A 33 15.18 5.60 19.98
C PRO A 33 16.55 5.33 19.34
N ALA A 34 17.05 4.09 19.41
CA ALA A 34 18.34 3.69 18.86
C ALA A 34 18.25 2.38 18.10
N GLY A 35 19.23 2.14 17.18
CA GLY A 35 19.31 0.90 16.42
C GLY A 35 18.99 1.06 14.94
N LEU A 36 19.10 -0.06 14.20
CA LEU A 36 18.93 -0.10 12.75
C LEU A 36 17.53 0.37 12.30
N TRP A 37 16.51 -0.02 13.05
CA TRP A 37 15.11 0.35 12.75
C TRP A 37 14.86 1.84 12.85
N HIS A 38 15.49 2.50 13.85
CA HIS A 38 15.39 3.95 13.99
C HIS A 38 16.17 4.68 12.89
N ALA A 39 17.33 4.18 12.47
CA ALA A 39 18.08 4.72 11.36
C ALA A 39 17.28 4.67 10.05
N ILE A 40 16.64 3.53 9.74
CA ILE A 40 15.77 3.40 8.57
C ILE A 40 14.57 4.35 8.65
N TYR A 41 13.93 4.45 9.82
CA TYR A 41 12.81 5.37 10.02
C TYR A 41 13.20 6.84 9.79
N SER A 42 14.40 7.25 10.20
CA SER A 42 14.87 8.63 10.04
C SER A 42 15.07 9.04 8.57
N ILE A 43 15.44 8.08 7.70
CA ILE A 43 15.67 8.32 6.27
C ILE A 43 14.51 7.90 5.38
N LYS A 44 13.41 7.41 5.94
CA LYS A 44 12.30 6.81 5.16
C LYS A 44 11.76 7.74 4.06
N TRP A 45 11.62 9.03 4.33
CA TRP A 45 11.12 9.99 3.35
C TRP A 45 12.13 10.32 2.25
N LEU A 46 13.42 10.26 2.57
CA LEU A 46 14.50 10.37 1.56
C LEU A 46 14.49 9.14 0.66
N ALA A 47 14.35 7.94 1.24
CA ALA A 47 14.24 6.70 0.49
C ALA A 47 12.96 6.70 -0.39
N THR A 48 11.83 7.13 0.15
CA THR A 48 10.57 7.28 -0.62
C THR A 48 10.75 8.24 -1.78
N GLY A 49 11.39 9.39 -1.56
CA GLY A 49 11.70 10.38 -2.61
C GLY A 49 12.63 9.82 -3.68
N PHE A 50 13.66 9.09 -3.29
CA PHE A 50 14.57 8.43 -4.22
C PHE A 50 13.82 7.44 -5.12
N PHE A 51 13.05 6.51 -4.53
CA PHE A 51 12.26 5.56 -5.31
C PHE A 51 11.19 6.25 -6.18
N ALA A 52 10.59 7.35 -5.71
CA ALA A 52 9.63 8.12 -6.49
C ALA A 52 10.28 8.77 -7.72
N ILE A 53 11.50 9.29 -7.60
CA ILE A 53 12.27 9.82 -8.74
C ILE A 53 12.59 8.70 -9.74
N VAL A 54 13.09 7.57 -9.27
CA VAL A 54 13.34 6.40 -10.12
C VAL A 54 12.08 5.99 -10.83
N PHE A 55 10.94 5.89 -10.13
CA PHE A 55 9.65 5.56 -10.71
C PHE A 55 9.22 6.55 -11.79
N GLY A 56 9.38 7.85 -11.56
CA GLY A 56 9.13 8.90 -12.56
C GLY A 56 9.95 8.71 -13.83
N VAL A 57 11.23 8.35 -13.70
CA VAL A 57 12.10 8.03 -14.85
C VAL A 57 11.60 6.80 -15.61
N LEU A 58 11.14 5.75 -14.88
CA LEU A 58 10.58 4.55 -15.50
C LEU A 58 9.29 4.86 -16.26
N LEU A 59 8.41 5.71 -15.71
CA LEU A 59 7.18 6.15 -16.39
C LEU A 59 7.47 6.84 -17.72
N VAL A 60 8.52 7.66 -17.78
CA VAL A 60 8.92 8.33 -19.03
C VAL A 60 9.55 7.36 -20.02
N LYS A 61 10.50 6.51 -19.55
CA LYS A 61 11.29 5.67 -20.45
C LYS A 61 10.57 4.41 -20.90
N TRP A 62 9.83 3.76 -20.01
CA TRP A 62 9.21 2.45 -20.28
C TRP A 62 7.71 2.57 -20.61
N PHE A 63 7.01 3.46 -19.93
CA PHE A 63 5.56 3.64 -20.13
C PHE A 63 5.23 4.78 -21.12
N ARG A 64 6.27 5.42 -21.70
CA ARG A 64 6.13 6.49 -22.68
C ARG A 64 5.25 7.67 -22.24
N VAL A 65 5.15 7.88 -20.93
CA VAL A 65 4.48 9.06 -20.38
C VAL A 65 5.27 10.30 -20.78
N LYS A 66 4.59 11.34 -21.22
CA LYS A 66 5.26 12.59 -21.66
C LYS A 66 6.03 13.20 -20.50
N ALA A 67 7.33 13.44 -20.68
CA ALA A 67 8.25 13.92 -19.64
C ALA A 67 7.76 15.19 -18.94
N TYR A 68 7.12 16.12 -19.69
CA TYR A 68 6.60 17.37 -19.10
C TYR A 68 5.48 17.11 -18.09
N LYS A 69 4.63 16.09 -18.28
CA LYS A 69 3.58 15.74 -17.32
C LYS A 69 4.17 15.20 -16.02
N VAL A 70 5.18 14.33 -16.14
CA VAL A 70 5.89 13.78 -14.97
C VAL A 70 6.65 14.89 -14.24
N ALA A 71 7.31 15.78 -14.99
CA ALA A 71 7.99 16.92 -14.40
C ALA A 71 7.05 17.89 -13.67
N LEU A 72 5.86 18.17 -14.22
CA LEU A 72 4.84 19.00 -13.58
C LEU A 72 4.33 18.34 -12.29
N ALA A 73 4.05 17.04 -12.33
CA ALA A 73 3.63 16.27 -11.16
C ALA A 73 4.72 16.28 -10.07
N ALA A 74 5.97 16.03 -10.45
CA ALA A 74 7.11 16.07 -9.54
C ALA A 74 7.31 17.48 -8.93
N ALA A 75 7.18 18.54 -9.73
CA ALA A 75 7.27 19.91 -9.25
C ALA A 75 6.18 20.23 -8.22
N ALA A 76 4.92 19.83 -8.47
CA ALA A 76 3.83 20.02 -7.51
C ALA A 76 4.10 19.30 -6.18
N VAL A 77 4.56 18.04 -6.24
CA VAL A 77 4.92 17.28 -5.04
C VAL A 77 6.08 17.92 -4.28
N LEU A 78 7.13 18.37 -4.99
CA LEU A 78 8.28 19.05 -4.38
C LEU A 78 7.87 20.37 -3.71
N VAL A 79 7.02 21.17 -4.36
CA VAL A 79 6.50 22.43 -3.79
C VAL A 79 5.77 22.14 -2.48
N LEU A 80 4.89 21.13 -2.46
CA LEU A 80 4.17 20.74 -1.24
C LEU A 80 5.11 20.20 -0.16
N ALA A 81 6.13 19.43 -0.54
CA ALA A 81 7.13 18.92 0.40
C ALA A 81 7.95 20.07 1.06
N VAL A 82 8.21 21.15 0.31
CA VAL A 82 8.94 22.33 0.83
C VAL A 82 8.01 23.19 1.70
N ILE A 83 6.74 23.36 1.31
CA ILE A 83 5.77 24.17 2.07
C ILE A 83 5.37 23.47 3.38
N PHE A 84 5.23 22.12 3.36
CA PHE A 84 4.78 21.31 4.50
C PHE A 84 5.85 20.28 4.94
N PRO A 85 7.04 20.72 5.37
CA PRO A 85 8.13 19.78 5.70
C PRO A 85 7.83 18.92 6.93
N ARG A 86 6.91 19.38 7.80
CA ARG A 86 6.48 18.64 9.00
C ARG A 86 5.39 17.62 8.73
N GLU A 87 4.73 17.69 7.59
CA GLU A 87 3.61 16.84 7.18
C GLU A 87 3.89 16.15 5.84
N PRO A 88 4.87 15.24 5.79
CA PRO A 88 5.29 14.61 4.53
C PRO A 88 4.18 13.77 3.87
N LEU A 89 3.15 13.39 4.63
CA LEU A 89 1.97 12.71 4.11
C LEU A 89 1.19 13.57 3.10
N ILE A 90 1.24 14.90 3.21
CA ILE A 90 0.59 15.82 2.25
C ILE A 90 1.27 15.68 0.89
N ALA A 91 2.60 15.75 0.85
CA ALA A 91 3.36 15.58 -0.39
C ALA A 91 3.19 14.16 -0.97
N PHE A 92 3.15 13.12 -0.12
CA PHE A 92 2.91 11.76 -0.53
C PHE A 92 1.51 11.58 -1.14
N SER A 93 0.46 12.11 -0.50
CA SER A 93 -0.91 12.08 -1.02
C SER A 93 -1.03 12.82 -2.35
N ALA A 94 -0.38 13.97 -2.49
CA ALA A 94 -0.30 14.69 -3.75
C ALA A 94 0.39 13.86 -4.84
N GLY A 95 1.43 13.09 -4.49
CA GLY A 95 2.07 12.14 -5.39
C GLY A 95 1.13 11.05 -5.90
N ILE A 96 0.29 10.49 -5.02
CA ILE A 96 -0.73 9.51 -5.41
C ILE A 96 -1.75 10.15 -6.35
N ILE A 97 -2.26 11.33 -6.02
CA ILE A 97 -3.23 12.06 -6.87
C ILE A 97 -2.60 12.36 -8.23
N ALA A 98 -1.36 12.84 -8.25
CA ALA A 98 -0.64 13.11 -9.48
C ALA A 98 -0.46 11.82 -10.34
N LEU A 99 -0.16 10.68 -9.70
CA LEU A 99 -0.08 9.39 -10.40
C LEU A 99 -1.43 8.99 -11.01
N VAL A 100 -2.54 9.14 -10.29
CA VAL A 100 -3.90 8.90 -10.80
C VAL A 100 -4.15 9.78 -12.02
N VAL A 101 -3.85 11.08 -11.95
CA VAL A 101 -4.03 12.01 -13.08
C VAL A 101 -3.14 11.63 -14.26
N LEU A 102 -1.88 11.23 -14.02
CA LEU A 102 -0.97 10.78 -15.08
C LEU A 102 -1.48 9.53 -15.78
N THR A 103 -1.93 8.54 -15.02
CA THR A 103 -2.41 7.27 -15.56
C THR A 103 -3.73 7.40 -16.30
N THR A 104 -4.66 8.23 -15.82
CA THR A 104 -5.95 8.48 -16.48
C THR A 104 -5.84 9.38 -17.71
N THR A 105 -4.83 10.25 -17.78
CA THR A 105 -4.63 11.18 -18.91
C THR A 105 -3.67 10.66 -19.97
N THR A 106 -3.05 9.50 -19.77
CA THR A 106 -2.12 8.89 -20.73
C THR A 106 -2.75 7.59 -21.22
N ARG A 107 -3.14 7.56 -22.49
CA ARG A 107 -3.75 6.38 -23.12
C ARG A 107 -2.73 5.25 -23.29
N GLY A 108 -3.22 4.01 -23.27
CA GLY A 108 -2.42 2.81 -23.47
C GLY A 108 -2.23 2.02 -22.18
N GLU A 109 -1.06 1.48 -21.97
CA GLU A 109 -0.77 0.58 -20.85
C GLU A 109 -1.01 1.20 -19.45
N THR A 110 -0.70 2.49 -19.28
CA THR A 110 -0.97 3.19 -18.03
C THR A 110 -2.45 3.34 -17.72
N GLU A 111 -3.28 3.52 -18.74
CA GLU A 111 -4.73 3.55 -18.61
C GLU A 111 -5.27 2.17 -18.23
N SER A 112 -4.82 1.11 -18.89
CA SER A 112 -5.18 -0.27 -18.54
C SER A 112 -4.77 -0.63 -17.12
N TRP A 113 -3.57 -0.20 -16.70
CA TRP A 113 -3.11 -0.38 -15.32
C TRP A 113 -4.01 0.35 -14.31
N PHE A 114 -4.39 1.59 -14.61
CA PHE A 114 -5.33 2.34 -13.75
C PHE A 114 -6.70 1.63 -13.67
N LEU A 115 -7.26 1.21 -14.80
CA LEU A 115 -8.57 0.55 -14.83
C LEU A 115 -8.55 -0.75 -14.03
N SER A 116 -7.52 -1.59 -14.21
CA SER A 116 -7.36 -2.82 -13.42
C SER A 116 -7.25 -2.52 -11.92
N THR A 117 -6.44 -1.52 -11.55
CA THR A 117 -6.30 -1.10 -10.15
C THR A 117 -7.62 -0.58 -9.58
N TRP A 118 -8.39 0.19 -10.37
CA TRP A 118 -9.69 0.72 -9.98
C TRP A 118 -10.73 -0.39 -9.79
N ASP A 119 -10.72 -1.39 -10.67
CA ASP A 119 -11.60 -2.55 -10.56
C ASP A 119 -11.30 -3.36 -9.30
N PHE A 120 -10.04 -3.63 -9.01
CA PHE A 120 -9.64 -4.23 -7.73
C PHE A 120 -10.03 -3.37 -6.52
N THR A 121 -9.85 -2.06 -6.62
CA THR A 121 -10.23 -1.14 -5.53
C THR A 121 -11.72 -1.23 -5.23
N LYS A 122 -12.58 -1.21 -6.25
CA LYS A 122 -14.03 -1.35 -6.07
C LYS A 122 -14.44 -2.67 -5.44
N GLN A 123 -13.70 -3.74 -5.70
CA GLN A 123 -13.98 -5.07 -5.14
C GLN A 123 -13.48 -5.20 -3.70
N ILE A 124 -12.27 -4.74 -3.43
CA ILE A 124 -11.60 -4.98 -2.14
C ILE A 124 -11.97 -3.92 -1.10
N MET A 125 -12.07 -2.65 -1.49
CA MET A 125 -12.29 -1.54 -0.57
C MET A 125 -13.56 -1.65 0.29
N PRO A 126 -14.74 -1.99 -0.28
CA PRO A 126 -15.95 -2.15 0.52
C PRO A 126 -15.81 -3.28 1.55
N LEU A 127 -15.17 -4.38 1.17
CA LEU A 127 -14.95 -5.54 2.06
C LEU A 127 -13.98 -5.19 3.19
N LEU A 128 -12.85 -4.54 2.86
CA LEU A 128 -11.89 -4.04 3.86
C LEU A 128 -12.54 -3.04 4.80
N PHE A 129 -13.30 -2.08 4.27
CA PHE A 129 -13.98 -1.07 5.07
C PHE A 129 -15.00 -1.71 6.02
N ALA A 130 -15.84 -2.62 5.52
CA ALA A 130 -16.79 -3.36 6.34
C ALA A 130 -16.07 -4.21 7.40
N GLY A 131 -15.00 -4.92 7.03
CA GLY A 131 -14.18 -5.72 7.95
C GLY A 131 -13.57 -4.88 9.07
N VAL A 132 -12.98 -3.73 8.73
CA VAL A 132 -12.40 -2.80 9.72
C VAL A 132 -13.47 -2.21 10.65
N LEU A 133 -14.64 -1.84 10.10
CA LEU A 133 -15.75 -1.35 10.92
C LEU A 133 -16.25 -2.41 11.88
N VAL A 134 -16.49 -3.63 11.40
CA VAL A 134 -16.94 -4.74 12.24
C VAL A 134 -15.89 -5.10 13.28
N ALA A 135 -14.63 -5.22 12.90
CA ALA A 135 -13.54 -5.49 13.82
C ALA A 135 -13.39 -4.37 14.87
N GLY A 136 -13.44 -3.11 14.45
CA GLY A 136 -13.38 -1.96 15.35
C GLY A 136 -14.56 -1.89 16.33
N LEU A 137 -15.76 -2.27 15.87
CA LEU A 137 -16.95 -2.33 16.72
C LEU A 137 -16.86 -3.49 17.75
N LEU A 138 -16.42 -4.66 17.30
CA LEU A 138 -16.36 -5.85 18.15
C LEU A 138 -15.18 -5.79 19.13
N LEU A 139 -13.98 -5.44 18.63
CA LEU A 139 -12.73 -5.51 19.39
C LEU A 139 -12.37 -4.19 20.07
N GLY A 140 -12.95 -3.07 19.59
CA GLY A 140 -12.58 -1.74 20.03
C GLY A 140 -11.26 -1.25 19.42
N ARG A 141 -10.64 -0.29 20.06
CA ARG A 141 -9.34 0.28 19.68
C ARG A 141 -8.43 0.38 20.91
N PRO A 142 -7.12 0.54 20.74
CA PRO A 142 -6.21 0.71 21.86
C PRO A 142 -6.71 1.79 22.82
N GLY A 143 -6.96 1.40 24.08
CA GLY A 143 -7.47 2.30 25.13
C GLY A 143 -9.00 2.41 25.25
N SER A 144 -9.79 1.72 24.40
CA SER A 144 -11.24 1.62 24.60
C SER A 144 -11.74 0.23 24.22
N GLU A 145 -12.50 -0.39 25.11
CA GLU A 145 -13.09 -1.71 24.87
C GLU A 145 -14.18 -1.65 23.82
N GLY A 146 -14.25 -2.70 22.99
CA GLY A 146 -15.34 -2.92 22.04
C GLY A 146 -16.53 -3.64 22.68
N LEU A 147 -17.41 -4.20 21.85
CA LEU A 147 -18.53 -5.02 22.30
C LEU A 147 -18.06 -6.33 22.94
N ILE A 148 -16.91 -6.85 22.56
CA ILE A 148 -16.30 -8.05 23.13
C ILE A 148 -15.26 -7.61 24.15
N PRO A 149 -15.40 -7.95 25.45
CA PRO A 149 -14.41 -7.63 26.46
C PRO A 149 -13.04 -8.21 26.11
N SER A 150 -11.99 -7.40 26.27
CA SER A 150 -10.60 -7.80 25.97
C SER A 150 -10.15 -9.03 26.74
N GLN A 151 -10.75 -9.27 27.92
CA GLN A 151 -10.48 -10.44 28.76
C GLN A 151 -10.89 -11.76 28.10
N TRP A 152 -11.97 -11.78 27.32
CA TRP A 152 -12.41 -12.98 26.59
C TRP A 152 -11.45 -13.31 25.45
N ILE A 153 -10.97 -12.28 24.75
CA ILE A 153 -10.03 -12.44 23.66
C ILE A 153 -8.66 -12.91 24.19
N SER A 154 -8.18 -12.27 25.26
CA SER A 154 -6.91 -12.67 25.92
C SER A 154 -6.98 -14.09 26.51
N GLY A 155 -8.14 -14.55 26.93
CA GLY A 155 -8.33 -15.92 27.39
C GLY A 155 -8.29 -16.97 26.25
N LEU A 156 -8.75 -16.60 25.05
CA LEU A 156 -8.78 -17.50 23.89
C LEU A 156 -7.47 -17.47 23.07
N VAL A 157 -6.84 -16.29 22.95
CA VAL A 157 -5.67 -16.06 22.10
C VAL A 157 -4.44 -15.65 22.89
N GLY A 158 -4.63 -15.21 24.13
CA GLY A 158 -3.55 -14.77 25.04
C GLY A 158 -2.92 -15.94 25.79
N GLY A 159 -1.60 -15.95 25.84
CA GLY A 159 -0.82 -16.92 26.61
C GLY A 159 0.10 -17.78 25.76
N PHE A 160 1.05 -18.44 26.43
CA PHE A 160 2.01 -19.35 25.77
C PHE A 160 1.43 -20.75 25.50
N SER A 161 0.09 -20.88 25.40
CA SER A 161 -0.55 -22.16 25.10
C SER A 161 -0.39 -22.49 23.62
N LEU A 162 0.10 -23.68 23.30
CA LEU A 162 0.17 -24.20 21.94
C LEU A 162 -1.21 -24.21 21.26
N TRP A 163 -2.26 -24.47 22.02
CA TRP A 163 -3.66 -24.46 21.52
C TRP A 163 -4.13 -23.07 21.15
N ALA A 164 -3.83 -22.04 21.97
CA ALA A 164 -4.17 -20.66 21.64
C ALA A 164 -3.44 -20.16 20.40
N ASN A 165 -2.15 -20.49 20.26
CA ASN A 165 -1.35 -20.15 19.09
C ASN A 165 -1.83 -20.89 17.84
N LEU A 166 -2.20 -22.18 17.95
CA LEU A 166 -2.76 -22.95 16.85
C LEU A 166 -4.11 -22.35 16.41
N PHE A 167 -4.98 -22.03 17.35
CA PHE A 167 -6.28 -21.42 17.07
C PHE A 167 -6.13 -20.06 16.39
N ALA A 168 -5.27 -19.19 16.93
CA ALA A 168 -4.98 -17.88 16.33
C ALA A 168 -4.39 -18.00 14.92
N SER A 169 -3.51 -18.98 14.70
CA SER A 169 -2.91 -19.23 13.38
C SER A 169 -3.93 -19.73 12.36
N VAL A 170 -4.81 -20.65 12.79
CA VAL A 170 -5.89 -21.18 11.93
C VAL A 170 -6.89 -20.10 11.59
N VAL A 171 -7.38 -19.34 12.59
CA VAL A 171 -8.32 -18.23 12.35
C VAL A 171 -7.67 -17.15 11.48
N GLY A 172 -6.43 -16.79 11.75
CA GLY A 172 -5.67 -15.82 10.95
C GLY A 172 -5.47 -16.29 9.51
N ALA A 173 -5.16 -17.57 9.28
CA ALA A 173 -5.04 -18.16 7.96
C ALA A 173 -6.39 -18.13 7.21
N PHE A 174 -7.51 -18.46 7.86
CA PHE A 174 -8.82 -18.38 7.24
C PHE A 174 -9.21 -16.94 6.90
N MET A 175 -8.97 -15.98 7.78
CA MET A 175 -9.23 -14.56 7.51
C MET A 175 -8.36 -14.04 6.35
N TYR A 176 -7.10 -14.47 6.27
CA TYR A 176 -6.20 -14.09 5.20
C TYR A 176 -6.55 -14.76 3.86
N PHE A 177 -6.93 -16.03 3.91
CA PHE A 177 -7.32 -16.80 2.72
C PHE A 177 -8.60 -16.28 2.08
N ALA A 178 -9.61 -15.95 2.88
CA ALA A 178 -10.87 -15.41 2.39
C ALA A 178 -10.70 -14.07 1.63
N THR A 179 -9.80 -13.20 2.09
CA THR A 179 -9.61 -11.88 1.44
C THR A 179 -8.76 -11.93 0.16
N LEU A 180 -7.84 -12.90 0.02
CA LEU A 180 -6.92 -12.95 -1.12
C LEU A 180 -7.34 -13.91 -2.24
N THR A 181 -8.10 -14.96 -1.90
CA THR A 181 -8.41 -16.04 -2.85
C THR A 181 -9.80 -15.96 -3.46
N GLU A 182 -10.76 -15.31 -2.81
CA GLU A 182 -12.11 -15.20 -3.37
C GLU A 182 -12.14 -14.42 -4.69
N VAL A 183 -11.39 -13.34 -4.79
CA VAL A 183 -11.40 -12.47 -5.98
C VAL A 183 -10.83 -13.17 -7.24
N PRO A 184 -9.63 -13.79 -7.20
CA PRO A 184 -9.10 -14.50 -8.36
C PRO A 184 -9.89 -15.75 -8.74
N ILE A 185 -10.46 -16.47 -7.76
CA ILE A 185 -11.24 -17.69 -8.01
C ILE A 185 -12.58 -17.36 -8.67
N LEU A 186 -13.26 -16.31 -8.20
CA LEU A 186 -14.50 -15.83 -8.83
C LEU A 186 -14.29 -15.32 -10.25
N GLN A 187 -13.18 -14.64 -10.52
CA GLN A 187 -12.82 -14.21 -11.88
C GLN A 187 -12.46 -15.36 -12.81
N GLY A 188 -11.98 -16.49 -12.30
CA GLY A 188 -11.69 -17.69 -13.08
C GLY A 188 -12.91 -18.58 -13.34
N LEU A 189 -14.03 -18.32 -12.67
CA LEU A 189 -15.29 -19.07 -12.80
C LEU A 189 -16.35 -18.34 -13.64
N LEU A 190 -16.15 -17.08 -13.97
CA LEU A 190 -16.99 -16.24 -14.85
C LEU A 190 -16.37 -16.12 -16.25
#